data_73aa68a4d93254cb2a800180e30ae071
#
_entry.id   73aa68a4d93254cb2a800180e30ae071
#
_cell.length_a   1.000
_cell.length_b   1.000
_cell.length_c   1.000
_cell.angle_alpha   90.00
_cell.angle_beta   90.00
_cell.angle_gamma   90.00
#
_symmetry.space_group_name_H-M   'P 1'
#
loop_
_entity.id
_entity.type
_entity.pdbx_description
1 polymer ?
#
loop_
_entity_poly.entity_id
_entity_poly.type
_entity_poly.pdbx_seq_one_letter_code
_entity_poly.pdbx_strand_id
1 'polypeptide(L)'
;MLKINSVLNDSVKTLSNYYIKTPKLDAEILLSSVLKKSIKEIIFDDKININQKQLELYRDLVTRRKYGEPVAYILNKKEFWKYNFYVDRNVLIPRPDTEIIIEETLKLLNKDEKKSVLDIGTGSGCIIISLVKERSKLYGSAIDISKKAIKVAKINAKIHQLKNRINFYNSSVDNFFKGKYDLIISNPPYIKNYKIKYLEKDIICY
;
A
#
# COMPACT_ATOMS: atom_id res chain seq x y z
N MET A 1 -16.94 -11.64 27.55
CA MET A 1 -16.60 -11.77 26.12
C MET A 1 -17.82 -11.36 25.30
N LEU A 2 -17.63 -10.49 24.31
CA LEU A 2 -18.71 -10.05 23.42
C LEU A 2 -18.69 -10.87 22.12
N LYS A 3 -19.88 -11.13 21.57
CA LYS A 3 -20.00 -11.75 20.24
C LYS A 3 -19.54 -10.76 19.17
N ILE A 4 -18.71 -11.20 18.24
CA ILE A 4 -18.15 -10.33 17.20
C ILE A 4 -19.22 -9.72 16.29
N ASN A 5 -20.33 -10.40 16.04
CA ASN A 5 -21.40 -9.90 15.17
C ASN A 5 -22.03 -8.59 15.68
N SER A 6 -22.25 -8.46 17.01
CA SER A 6 -22.73 -7.20 17.59
C SER A 6 -21.71 -6.08 17.39
N VAL A 7 -20.44 -6.35 17.70
CA VAL A 7 -19.35 -5.37 17.59
C VAL A 7 -19.14 -4.93 16.13
N LEU A 8 -19.25 -5.86 15.18
CA LEU A 8 -19.13 -5.57 13.76
C LEU A 8 -20.29 -4.67 13.29
N ASN A 9 -21.53 -5.03 13.63
CA ASN A 9 -22.72 -4.25 13.24
C ASN A 9 -22.67 -2.81 13.79
N ASP A 10 -22.26 -2.62 15.03
CA ASP A 10 -22.09 -1.30 15.64
C ASP A 10 -21.04 -0.47 14.89
N SER A 11 -19.96 -1.11 14.47
CA SER A 11 -18.89 -0.46 13.72
C SER A 11 -19.33 -0.08 12.30
N VAL A 12 -20.05 -0.96 11.62
CA VAL A 12 -20.65 -0.68 10.30
C VAL A 12 -21.59 0.53 10.39
N LYS A 13 -22.49 0.56 11.39
CA LYS A 13 -23.38 1.69 11.63
C LYS A 13 -22.60 2.98 11.90
N THR A 14 -21.56 2.91 12.71
CA THR A 14 -20.69 4.06 13.01
C THR A 14 -20.04 4.60 11.73
N LEU A 15 -19.40 3.74 10.92
CA LEU A 15 -18.75 4.16 9.69
C LEU A 15 -19.75 4.69 8.65
N SER A 16 -20.94 4.10 8.55
CA SER A 16 -22.01 4.58 7.68
C SER A 16 -22.47 6.00 8.04
N ASN A 17 -22.63 6.30 9.33
CA ASN A 17 -23.02 7.63 9.83
C ASN A 17 -21.97 8.71 9.52
N TYR A 18 -20.74 8.33 9.23
CA TYR A 18 -19.64 9.23 8.83
C TYR A 18 -19.36 9.17 7.32
N TYR A 19 -20.32 8.67 6.54
CA TYR A 19 -20.29 8.65 5.07
C TYR A 19 -19.09 7.89 4.48
N ILE A 20 -18.57 6.89 5.18
CA ILE A 20 -17.55 5.99 4.63
C ILE A 20 -18.20 5.16 3.52
N LYS A 21 -17.59 5.12 2.33
CA LYS A 21 -18.18 4.45 1.15
C LYS A 21 -18.29 2.93 1.27
N THR A 22 -17.38 2.31 2.01
CA THR A 22 -17.29 0.86 2.18
C THR A 22 -17.34 0.44 3.66
N PRO A 23 -18.38 0.84 4.43
CA PRO A 23 -18.39 0.72 5.87
C PRO A 23 -18.30 -0.73 6.35
N LYS A 24 -19.00 -1.66 5.69
CA LYS A 24 -18.97 -3.08 6.04
C LYS A 24 -17.61 -3.70 5.75
N LEU A 25 -17.08 -3.52 4.55
CA LEU A 25 -15.77 -4.05 4.16
C LEU A 25 -14.65 -3.51 5.06
N ASP A 26 -14.66 -2.21 5.34
CA ASP A 26 -13.65 -1.58 6.17
C ASP A 26 -13.70 -2.12 7.61
N ALA A 27 -14.89 -2.26 8.19
CA ALA A 27 -15.08 -2.83 9.53
C ALA A 27 -14.60 -4.30 9.58
N GLU A 28 -14.92 -5.11 8.57
CA GLU A 28 -14.49 -6.51 8.47
C GLU A 28 -12.96 -6.63 8.35
N ILE A 29 -12.32 -5.81 7.52
CA ILE A 29 -10.84 -5.79 7.37
C ILE A 29 -10.16 -5.40 8.68
N LEU A 30 -10.65 -4.36 9.35
CA LEU A 30 -10.10 -3.92 10.62
C LEU A 30 -10.25 -4.98 11.71
N LEU A 31 -11.41 -5.63 11.80
CA LEU A 31 -11.66 -6.71 12.77
C LEU A 31 -10.78 -7.93 12.47
N SER A 32 -10.65 -8.30 11.20
CA SER A 32 -9.77 -9.37 10.72
C SER A 32 -8.32 -9.15 11.18
N SER A 33 -7.83 -7.92 11.09
CA SER A 33 -6.48 -7.58 11.52
C SER A 33 -6.27 -7.72 13.04
N VAL A 34 -7.26 -7.33 13.83
CA VAL A 34 -7.21 -7.42 15.31
C VAL A 34 -7.28 -8.87 15.79
N LEU A 35 -8.16 -9.66 15.18
CA LEU A 35 -8.37 -11.06 15.57
C LEU A 35 -7.32 -12.01 14.95
N LYS A 36 -6.56 -11.53 13.95
CA LYS A 36 -5.63 -12.35 13.14
C LYS A 36 -6.34 -13.54 12.49
N LYS A 37 -7.57 -13.33 12.03
CA LYS A 37 -8.42 -14.29 11.35
C LYS A 37 -8.80 -13.77 9.97
N SER A 38 -9.09 -14.66 9.03
CA SER A 38 -9.60 -14.26 7.72
C SER A 38 -11.00 -13.65 7.82
N ILE A 39 -11.36 -12.79 6.87
CA ILE A 39 -12.72 -12.23 6.79
C ILE A 39 -13.77 -13.34 6.68
N LYS A 40 -13.46 -14.43 5.96
CA LYS A 40 -14.35 -15.60 5.85
C LYS A 40 -14.63 -16.22 7.22
N GLU A 41 -13.60 -16.47 8.04
CA GLU A 41 -13.80 -16.99 9.40
C GLU A 41 -14.68 -16.07 10.24
N ILE A 42 -14.47 -14.75 10.15
CA ILE A 42 -15.25 -13.76 10.90
C ILE A 42 -16.72 -13.76 10.49
N ILE A 43 -17.02 -13.94 9.20
CA ILE A 43 -18.38 -13.92 8.69
C ILE A 43 -19.13 -15.23 9.00
N PHE A 44 -18.45 -16.38 8.93
CA PHE A 44 -19.10 -17.70 9.00
C PHE A 44 -19.01 -18.39 10.36
N ASP A 45 -18.17 -17.91 11.29
CA ASP A 45 -18.02 -18.52 12.60
C ASP A 45 -18.63 -17.67 13.74
N ASP A 46 -19.88 -17.94 14.06
CA ASP A 46 -20.62 -17.25 15.12
C ASP A 46 -20.09 -17.49 16.55
N LYS A 47 -19.13 -18.42 16.70
CA LYS A 47 -18.52 -18.76 18.00
C LYS A 47 -17.34 -17.87 18.35
N ILE A 48 -16.85 -17.05 17.40
CA ILE A 48 -15.72 -16.15 17.67
C ILE A 48 -16.16 -15.06 18.65
N ASN A 49 -15.37 -14.92 19.71
CA ASN A 49 -15.53 -13.89 20.71
C ASN A 49 -14.34 -12.92 20.68
N ILE A 50 -14.59 -11.70 21.06
CA ILE A 50 -13.57 -10.66 21.20
C ILE A 50 -13.35 -10.38 22.71
N ASN A 51 -12.07 -10.35 23.13
CA ASN A 51 -11.72 -9.96 24.48
C ASN A 51 -11.63 -8.43 24.62
N GLN A 52 -11.55 -7.94 25.85
CA GLN A 52 -11.56 -6.49 26.13
C GLN A 52 -10.42 -5.74 25.42
N LYS A 53 -9.20 -6.26 25.46
CA LYS A 53 -8.03 -5.63 24.83
C LYS A 53 -8.17 -5.56 23.29
N GLN A 54 -8.66 -6.62 22.69
CA GLN A 54 -8.95 -6.65 21.26
C GLN A 54 -10.07 -5.67 20.88
N LEU A 55 -11.10 -5.57 21.72
CA LEU A 55 -12.21 -4.63 21.49
C LEU A 55 -11.74 -3.17 21.53
N GLU A 56 -10.91 -2.82 22.49
CA GLU A 56 -10.34 -1.48 22.61
C GLU A 56 -9.48 -1.14 21.38
N LEU A 57 -8.59 -2.03 20.98
CA LEU A 57 -7.79 -1.87 19.78
C LEU A 57 -8.69 -1.71 18.54
N TYR A 58 -9.69 -2.57 18.39
CA TYR A 58 -10.61 -2.50 17.24
C TYR A 58 -11.36 -1.16 17.18
N ARG A 59 -11.87 -0.69 18.32
CA ARG A 59 -12.55 0.61 18.41
C ARG A 59 -11.64 1.79 18.06
N ASP A 60 -10.36 1.74 18.43
CA ASP A 60 -9.38 2.73 18.00
C ASP A 60 -9.23 2.76 16.48
N LEU A 61 -9.04 1.60 15.84
CA LEU A 61 -8.92 1.50 14.39
C LEU A 61 -10.18 2.01 13.68
N VAL A 62 -11.38 1.66 14.17
CA VAL A 62 -12.66 2.15 13.65
C VAL A 62 -12.76 3.68 13.82
N THR A 63 -12.29 4.22 14.93
CA THR A 63 -12.28 5.66 15.17
C THR A 63 -11.36 6.39 14.21
N ARG A 64 -10.17 5.87 13.93
CA ARG A 64 -9.28 6.41 12.91
C ARG A 64 -9.95 6.40 11.52
N ARG A 65 -10.57 5.28 11.14
CA ARG A 65 -11.30 5.15 9.87
C ARG A 65 -12.48 6.10 9.76
N LYS A 66 -13.26 6.25 10.81
CA LYS A 66 -14.37 7.19 10.92
C LYS A 66 -13.96 8.63 10.56
N TYR A 67 -12.77 9.05 10.95
CA TYR A 67 -12.23 10.36 10.62
C TYR A 67 -11.55 10.45 9.23
N GLY A 68 -11.69 9.42 8.40
CA GLY A 68 -11.27 9.39 7.01
C GLY A 68 -9.90 8.77 6.77
N GLU A 69 -9.18 8.27 7.82
CA GLU A 69 -7.89 7.63 7.59
C GLU A 69 -8.06 6.35 6.76
N PRO A 70 -7.34 6.20 5.63
CA PRO A 70 -7.43 5.01 4.80
C PRO A 70 -7.05 3.74 5.55
N VAL A 71 -7.80 2.64 5.33
CA VAL A 71 -7.52 1.34 5.96
C VAL A 71 -6.08 0.89 5.72
N ALA A 72 -5.53 1.17 4.54
CA ALA A 72 -4.15 0.82 4.21
C ALA A 72 -3.12 1.52 5.14
N TYR A 73 -3.36 2.78 5.52
CA TYR A 73 -2.49 3.50 6.47
C TYR A 73 -2.75 3.06 7.92
N ILE A 74 -4.01 2.80 8.27
CA ILE A 74 -4.36 2.27 9.60
C ILE A 74 -3.62 0.97 9.88
N LEU A 75 -3.57 0.07 8.88
CA LEU A 75 -2.94 -1.24 9.00
C LEU A 75 -1.46 -1.25 8.55
N ASN A 76 -0.96 -0.14 8.03
CA ASN A 76 0.35 -0.05 7.40
C ASN A 76 0.60 -1.13 6.35
N LYS A 77 -0.44 -1.48 5.59
CA LYS A 77 -0.40 -2.59 4.64
C LYS A 77 -1.28 -2.33 3.43
N LYS A 78 -0.73 -2.59 2.24
CA LYS A 78 -1.45 -2.59 0.97
C LYS A 78 -0.99 -3.75 0.13
N GLU A 79 -1.94 -4.53 -0.37
CA GLU A 79 -1.68 -5.50 -1.41
C GLU A 79 -1.56 -4.80 -2.77
N PHE A 80 -0.55 -5.16 -3.54
CA PHE A 80 -0.31 -4.67 -4.88
C PHE A 80 0.42 -5.76 -5.68
N TRP A 81 -0.07 -6.02 -6.90
CA TRP A 81 0.35 -7.16 -7.69
C TRP A 81 0.13 -8.48 -6.91
N LYS A 82 1.15 -9.20 -6.62
CA LYS A 82 1.12 -10.46 -5.85
C LYS A 82 1.67 -10.32 -4.43
N TYR A 83 1.95 -9.08 -3.99
CA TYR A 83 2.76 -8.84 -2.80
C TYR A 83 2.12 -7.85 -1.84
N ASN A 84 2.48 -7.95 -0.57
CA ASN A 84 2.07 -7.01 0.45
C ASN A 84 3.18 -5.97 0.68
N PHE A 85 2.80 -4.69 0.66
CA PHE A 85 3.69 -3.56 0.87
C PHE A 85 3.33 -2.83 2.17
N TYR A 86 4.36 -2.43 2.90
CA TYR A 86 4.22 -1.44 3.96
C TYR A 86 3.92 -0.08 3.32
N VAL A 87 2.93 0.61 3.85
CA VAL A 87 2.55 1.97 3.43
C VAL A 87 2.21 2.81 4.65
N ASP A 88 2.53 4.09 4.58
CA ASP A 88 2.16 5.09 5.56
C ASP A 88 1.85 6.42 4.84
N ARG A 89 1.49 7.45 5.59
CA ARG A 89 1.16 8.79 5.05
C ARG A 89 2.28 9.49 4.25
N ASN A 90 3.45 8.92 4.17
CA ASN A 90 4.59 9.49 3.42
C ASN A 90 4.64 9.01 1.97
N VAL A 91 3.80 8.07 1.56
CA VAL A 91 3.74 7.51 0.21
C VAL A 91 2.30 7.38 -0.25
N LEU A 92 2.07 7.53 -1.56
CA LEU A 92 0.78 7.21 -2.15
C LEU A 92 0.47 5.73 -1.96
N ILE A 93 -0.78 5.42 -1.59
CA ILE A 93 -1.27 4.03 -1.54
C ILE A 93 -1.25 3.47 -2.97
N PRO A 94 -0.53 2.36 -3.23
CA PRO A 94 -0.50 1.73 -4.54
C PRO A 94 -1.92 1.50 -5.10
N ARG A 95 -2.13 1.90 -6.36
CA ARG A 95 -3.43 1.77 -7.03
C ARG A 95 -3.43 0.55 -7.94
N PRO A 96 -4.55 -0.19 -8.07
CA PRO A 96 -4.65 -1.35 -8.97
C PRO A 96 -4.28 -1.03 -10.41
N ASP A 97 -4.70 0.13 -10.93
CA ASP A 97 -4.41 0.55 -12.31
C ASP A 97 -2.90 0.65 -12.60
N THR A 98 -2.08 0.83 -11.56
CA THR A 98 -0.62 0.86 -11.69
C THR A 98 -0.03 -0.52 -12.01
N GLU A 99 -0.77 -1.60 -11.79
CA GLU A 99 -0.33 -2.97 -12.07
C GLU A 99 -0.12 -3.23 -13.58
N ILE A 100 -0.80 -2.47 -14.43
CA ILE A 100 -0.59 -2.53 -15.89
C ILE A 100 0.86 -2.19 -16.27
N ILE A 101 1.52 -1.31 -15.53
CA ILE A 101 2.94 -0.98 -15.76
C ILE A 101 3.81 -2.21 -15.56
N ILE A 102 3.50 -3.04 -14.56
CA ILE A 102 4.23 -4.28 -14.32
C ILE A 102 3.98 -5.27 -15.46
N GLU A 103 2.73 -5.47 -15.85
CA GLU A 103 2.37 -6.38 -16.93
C GLU A 103 3.10 -6.04 -18.23
N GLU A 104 3.04 -4.77 -18.65
CA GLU A 104 3.68 -4.32 -19.88
C GLU A 104 5.22 -4.39 -19.78
N THR A 105 5.78 -4.00 -18.64
CA THR A 105 7.23 -4.11 -18.41
C THR A 105 7.71 -5.56 -18.49
N LEU A 106 6.96 -6.49 -17.91
CA LEU A 106 7.33 -7.91 -17.92
C LEU A 106 7.25 -8.56 -19.30
N LYS A 107 6.45 -8.02 -20.23
CA LYS A 107 6.42 -8.42 -21.65
C LYS A 107 7.70 -7.99 -22.40
N LEU A 108 8.25 -6.82 -22.01
CA LEU A 108 9.46 -6.27 -22.63
C LEU A 108 10.76 -6.89 -22.08
N LEU A 109 10.71 -7.48 -20.89
CA LEU A 109 11.88 -8.02 -20.20
C LEU A 109 11.95 -9.53 -20.30
N ASN A 110 12.92 -10.05 -21.03
CA ASN A 110 13.20 -11.50 -21.07
C ASN A 110 13.62 -12.00 -19.69
N LYS A 111 13.17 -13.23 -19.34
CA LYS A 111 13.41 -13.82 -18.03
C LYS A 111 14.89 -14.04 -17.72
N ASP A 112 15.66 -14.36 -18.76
CA ASP A 112 17.04 -14.83 -18.63
C ASP A 112 18.10 -13.75 -18.87
N GLU A 113 17.68 -12.54 -19.21
CA GLU A 113 18.58 -11.43 -19.45
C GLU A 113 18.84 -10.61 -18.20
N LYS A 114 20.11 -10.25 -18.00
CA LYS A 114 20.51 -9.29 -16.96
C LYS A 114 20.20 -7.88 -17.46
N LYS A 115 19.23 -7.23 -16.84
CA LYS A 115 18.75 -5.89 -17.18
C LYS A 115 18.73 -4.97 -15.98
N SER A 116 18.82 -3.69 -16.25
CA SER A 116 18.75 -2.61 -15.27
C SER A 116 17.54 -1.72 -15.53
N VAL A 117 16.76 -1.43 -14.47
CA VAL A 117 15.57 -0.59 -14.53
C VAL A 117 15.68 0.58 -13.57
N LEU A 118 15.30 1.77 -14.03
CA LEU A 118 15.14 2.95 -13.19
C LEU A 118 13.65 3.22 -12.94
N ASP A 119 13.26 3.34 -11.69
CA ASP A 119 11.92 3.74 -11.24
C ASP A 119 11.96 5.18 -10.72
N ILE A 120 11.28 6.10 -11.42
CA ILE A 120 11.25 7.53 -11.09
C ILE A 120 9.98 7.86 -10.33
N GLY A 121 10.11 8.45 -9.14
CA GLY A 121 8.99 8.70 -8.23
C GLY A 121 8.50 7.41 -7.58
N THR A 122 9.43 6.62 -7.06
CA THR A 122 9.18 5.23 -6.61
C THR A 122 8.15 5.08 -5.49
N GLY A 123 7.90 6.13 -4.70
CA GLY A 123 6.95 6.10 -3.58
C GLY A 123 7.23 4.97 -2.59
N SER A 124 6.32 4.01 -2.50
CA SER A 124 6.47 2.80 -1.66
C SER A 124 7.47 1.78 -2.21
N GLY A 125 7.96 1.96 -3.44
CA GLY A 125 8.78 0.99 -4.15
C GLY A 125 8.00 -0.14 -4.79
N CYS A 126 6.67 -0.09 -4.83
CA CYS A 126 5.82 -1.22 -5.22
C CYS A 126 6.08 -1.68 -6.66
N ILE A 127 6.35 -0.77 -7.62
CA ILE A 127 6.62 -1.14 -9.01
C ILE A 127 7.96 -1.84 -9.12
N ILE A 128 9.05 -1.17 -8.71
CA ILE A 128 10.40 -1.71 -8.87
C ILE A 128 10.61 -3.02 -8.09
N ILE A 129 10.07 -3.11 -6.87
CA ILE A 129 10.17 -4.32 -6.05
C ILE A 129 9.43 -5.48 -6.72
N SER A 130 8.22 -5.27 -7.24
CA SER A 130 7.45 -6.29 -7.94
C SER A 130 8.21 -6.79 -9.17
N LEU A 131 8.74 -5.89 -10.00
CA LEU A 131 9.51 -6.26 -11.19
C LEU A 131 10.77 -7.08 -10.84
N VAL A 132 11.54 -6.63 -9.86
CA VAL A 132 12.76 -7.32 -9.44
C VAL A 132 12.45 -8.68 -8.81
N LYS A 133 11.28 -8.87 -8.20
CA LYS A 133 10.82 -10.18 -7.72
C LYS A 133 10.43 -11.12 -8.87
N GLU A 134 9.75 -10.60 -9.88
CA GLU A 134 9.31 -11.41 -11.03
C GLU A 134 10.47 -11.78 -11.97
N ARG A 135 11.60 -11.07 -11.92
CA ARG A 135 12.79 -11.30 -12.76
C ARG A 135 14.05 -11.43 -11.93
N SER A 136 14.55 -12.66 -11.79
CA SER A 136 15.72 -12.97 -10.93
C SER A 136 17.00 -12.24 -11.33
N LYS A 137 17.18 -11.96 -12.64
CA LYS A 137 18.36 -11.29 -13.19
C LYS A 137 18.19 -9.76 -13.37
N LEU A 138 17.03 -9.20 -12.93
CA LEU A 138 16.77 -7.76 -12.99
C LEU A 138 17.38 -7.04 -11.78
N TYR A 139 18.01 -5.90 -12.03
CA TYR A 139 18.50 -4.98 -11.01
C TYR A 139 17.75 -3.66 -11.12
N GLY A 140 17.44 -3.07 -9.97
CA GLY A 140 16.68 -1.82 -9.91
C GLY A 140 17.50 -0.67 -9.36
N SER A 141 17.21 0.52 -9.86
CA SER A 141 17.47 1.78 -9.18
C SER A 141 16.15 2.51 -9.02
N ALA A 142 15.95 3.15 -7.89
CA ALA A 142 14.71 3.85 -7.57
C ALA A 142 15.03 5.24 -7.03
N ILE A 143 14.40 6.27 -7.56
CA ILE A 143 14.56 7.64 -7.11
C ILE A 143 13.22 8.22 -6.64
N ASP A 144 13.30 9.10 -5.65
CA ASP A 144 12.18 9.92 -5.20
C ASP A 144 12.71 11.22 -4.59
N ILE A 145 12.00 12.32 -4.81
CA ILE A 145 12.31 13.61 -4.19
C ILE A 145 12.06 13.59 -2.68
N SER A 146 11.16 12.75 -2.22
CA SER A 146 10.82 12.58 -0.80
C SER A 146 11.78 11.60 -0.11
N LYS A 147 12.61 12.11 0.79
CA LYS A 147 13.45 11.27 1.66
C LYS A 147 12.61 10.28 2.50
N LYS A 148 11.37 10.66 2.83
CA LYS A 148 10.45 9.81 3.59
C LYS A 148 9.94 8.66 2.73
N ALA A 149 9.60 8.91 1.46
CA ALA A 149 9.21 7.86 0.51
C ALA A 149 10.37 6.85 0.30
N ILE A 150 11.60 7.34 0.12
CA ILE A 150 12.78 6.45 0.04
C ILE A 150 12.94 5.57 1.28
N LYS A 151 12.62 6.07 2.49
CA LYS A 151 12.64 5.23 3.70
C LYS A 151 11.61 4.10 3.62
N VAL A 152 10.38 4.41 3.18
CA VAL A 152 9.32 3.40 2.99
C VAL A 152 9.72 2.37 1.95
N ALA A 153 10.24 2.79 0.80
CA ALA A 153 10.71 1.89 -0.25
C ALA A 153 11.82 0.94 0.24
N LYS A 154 12.76 1.45 1.05
CA LYS A 154 13.82 0.63 1.68
C LYS A 154 13.26 -0.39 2.69
N ILE A 155 12.23 -0.02 3.45
CA ILE A 155 11.53 -0.97 4.35
C ILE A 155 10.93 -2.09 3.51
N ASN A 156 10.22 -1.76 2.43
CA ASN A 156 9.63 -2.75 1.54
C ASN A 156 10.67 -3.65 0.87
N ALA A 157 11.78 -3.08 0.37
CA ALA A 157 12.86 -3.88 -0.20
C ALA A 157 13.48 -4.85 0.83
N LYS A 158 13.55 -4.46 2.11
CA LYS A 158 13.99 -5.36 3.20
C LYS A 158 12.97 -6.47 3.45
N ILE A 159 11.67 -6.14 3.55
CA ILE A 159 10.58 -7.12 3.72
C ILE A 159 10.61 -8.17 2.61
N HIS A 160 10.86 -7.74 1.38
CA HIS A 160 10.91 -8.61 0.20
C HIS A 160 12.29 -9.21 -0.10
N GLN A 161 13.29 -9.02 0.78
CA GLN A 161 14.65 -9.58 0.67
C GLN A 161 15.42 -9.12 -0.59
N LEU A 162 15.15 -7.90 -1.07
CA LEU A 162 15.73 -7.34 -2.29
C LEU A 162 16.75 -6.21 -2.05
N LYS A 163 17.22 -6.04 -0.81
CA LYS A 163 18.11 -4.95 -0.41
C LYS A 163 19.37 -4.83 -1.28
N ASN A 164 19.90 -5.95 -1.76
CA ASN A 164 21.14 -6.01 -2.56
C ASN A 164 20.88 -5.94 -4.08
N ARG A 165 19.61 -5.87 -4.51
CA ARG A 165 19.23 -5.86 -5.93
C ARG A 165 18.58 -4.54 -6.36
N ILE A 166 18.31 -3.64 -5.41
CA ILE A 166 17.69 -2.33 -5.68
C ILE A 166 18.48 -1.26 -4.94
N ASN A 167 18.94 -0.26 -5.69
CA ASN A 167 19.58 0.93 -5.16
C ASN A 167 18.55 2.07 -5.02
N PHE A 168 18.51 2.74 -3.88
CA PHE A 168 17.57 3.82 -3.60
C PHE A 168 18.28 5.15 -3.39
N TYR A 169 17.85 6.18 -4.14
CA TYR A 169 18.43 7.51 -4.09
C TYR A 169 17.37 8.58 -3.83
N ASN A 170 17.66 9.50 -2.93
CA ASN A 170 16.83 10.69 -2.75
C ASN A 170 17.32 11.77 -3.75
N SER A 171 16.61 11.90 -4.86
CA SER A 171 16.97 12.80 -5.96
C SER A 171 15.73 13.13 -6.81
N SER A 172 15.76 14.30 -7.45
CA SER A 172 14.89 14.58 -8.59
C SER A 172 15.42 13.91 -9.86
N VAL A 173 14.60 13.78 -10.88
CA VAL A 173 15.02 13.26 -12.19
C VAL A 173 16.08 14.17 -12.83
N ASP A 174 15.95 15.49 -12.70
CA ASP A 174 16.86 16.47 -13.30
C ASP A 174 18.26 16.45 -12.67
N ASN A 175 18.39 15.95 -11.46
CA ASN A 175 19.65 15.89 -10.73
C ASN A 175 20.19 14.45 -10.59
N PHE A 176 19.62 13.50 -11.32
CA PHE A 176 20.03 12.10 -11.23
C PHE A 176 20.82 11.68 -12.46
N PHE A 177 22.14 11.60 -12.32
CA PHE A 177 23.06 11.29 -13.44
C PHE A 177 23.79 9.94 -13.25
N LYS A 178 23.23 9.03 -12.41
CA LYS A 178 23.91 7.77 -12.09
C LYS A 178 23.43 6.62 -12.97
N GLY A 179 24.35 6.00 -13.65
CA GLY A 179 24.17 4.74 -14.36
C GLY A 179 23.57 4.90 -15.76
N LYS A 180 23.49 3.76 -16.45
CA LYS A 180 22.75 3.57 -17.70
C LYS A 180 21.70 2.51 -17.43
N TYR A 181 20.52 2.65 -17.99
CA TYR A 181 19.38 1.77 -17.75
C TYR A 181 18.84 1.23 -19.06
N ASP A 182 18.46 -0.05 -19.06
CA ASP A 182 17.79 -0.68 -20.18
C ASP A 182 16.34 -0.23 -20.30
N LEU A 183 15.72 0.13 -19.16
CA LEU A 183 14.35 0.61 -19.09
C LEU A 183 14.20 1.67 -17.99
N ILE A 184 13.39 2.68 -18.29
CA ILE A 184 12.99 3.71 -17.31
C ILE A 184 11.48 3.65 -17.18
N ILE A 185 10.99 3.60 -15.97
CA ILE A 185 9.56 3.60 -15.63
C ILE A 185 9.24 4.76 -14.70
N SER A 186 8.02 5.27 -14.81
CA SER A 186 7.51 6.31 -13.92
C SER A 186 6.00 6.27 -13.84
N ASN A 187 5.46 6.43 -12.64
CA ASN A 187 4.04 6.67 -12.41
C ASN A 187 3.87 7.99 -11.65
N PRO A 188 4.05 9.15 -12.31
CA PRO A 188 4.00 10.44 -11.66
C PRO A 188 2.56 10.82 -11.27
N PRO A 189 2.36 11.74 -10.30
CA PRO A 189 1.04 12.25 -10.00
C PRO A 189 0.49 13.06 -11.18
N TYR A 190 -0.75 12.75 -11.61
CA TYR A 190 -1.40 13.38 -12.78
C TYR A 190 -2.30 14.56 -12.41
N ILE A 191 -2.49 14.84 -11.11
CA ILE A 191 -3.48 15.79 -10.64
C ILE A 191 -2.81 17.15 -10.48
N LYS A 192 -3.32 18.12 -11.23
CA LYS A 192 -2.87 19.51 -11.08
C LYS A 192 -3.29 20.06 -9.70
N ASN A 193 -2.42 20.84 -9.05
CA ASN A 193 -2.63 21.37 -7.70
C ASN A 193 -3.99 22.04 -7.49
N TYR A 194 -4.53 22.76 -8.48
CA TYR A 194 -5.85 23.42 -8.36
C TYR A 194 -7.03 22.45 -8.34
N LYS A 195 -6.86 21.19 -8.79
CA LYS A 195 -7.90 20.16 -8.76
C LYS A 195 -7.89 19.33 -7.48
N ILE A 196 -6.89 19.46 -6.63
CA ILE A 196 -6.77 18.69 -5.37
C ILE A 196 -8.01 18.89 -4.49
N LYS A 197 -8.55 20.09 -4.41
CA LYS A 197 -9.74 20.41 -3.60
C LYS A 197 -11.03 19.67 -4.01
N TYR A 198 -11.07 19.05 -5.19
CA TYR A 198 -12.21 18.26 -5.70
C TYR A 198 -12.03 16.77 -5.49
N LEU A 199 -10.92 16.35 -4.91
CA LEU A 199 -10.66 14.93 -4.63
C LEU A 199 -11.40 14.49 -3.37
N GLU A 200 -11.56 13.18 -3.26
CA GLU A 200 -12.10 12.58 -2.04
C GLU A 200 -11.21 12.89 -0.83
N LYS A 201 -11.83 12.98 0.34
CA LYS A 201 -11.15 13.30 1.59
C LYS A 201 -9.95 12.38 1.86
N ASP A 202 -10.08 11.09 1.54
CA ASP A 202 -9.02 10.08 1.67
C ASP A 202 -7.78 10.40 0.82
N ILE A 203 -7.93 11.18 -0.26
CA ILE A 203 -6.83 11.56 -1.16
C ILE A 203 -6.23 12.91 -0.76
N ILE A 204 -7.05 13.81 -0.21
CA ILE A 204 -6.62 15.17 0.15
C ILE A 204 -5.92 15.19 1.50
N CYS A 205 -6.42 14.43 2.48
CA CYS A 205 -5.98 14.51 3.87
C CYS A 205 -4.92 13.47 4.25
N TYR A 206 -4.72 12.47 3.42
CA TYR A 206 -3.83 11.35 3.63
C TYR A 206 -3.08 11.00 2.33
#